data_ad9c3279e4946d9d56c96b19ef369192
#
_entry.id   ad9c3279e4946d9d56c96b19ef369192
#
_cell.length_a   1.000
_cell.length_b   1.000
_cell.length_c   1.000
_cell.angle_alpha   90.00
_cell.angle_beta   90.00
_cell.angle_gamma   90.00
#
_symmetry.space_group_name_H-M   'P 1'
#
loop_
_entity.id
_entity.type
_entity.pdbx_description
1 polymer ?
#
loop_
_entity_poly.entity_id
_entity_poly.type
_entity_poly.pdbx_seq_one_letter_code
_entity_poly.pdbx_strand_id
1 'polypeptide(L)'
;ERGLALPKLLGDMLGVCGFSLMLGLGRTGYGIFGDRISIHKVMTFGSLGACAMYILAAVSGNPFVGMLACGLTGLCVSMLWPGSIVVASRALPLAGASMFALLSAGGDLGASAGSFFTGLVTDAVEAMGLSSFLGQAGTAEQVALRSGLLFAAVFPLCCLFVNLILKRMAERQDT
;
A
#
# COMPACT_ATOMS: atom_id res chain seq x y z
N GLU A 1 -10.78 -24.79 3.11
CA GLU A 1 -12.27 -24.75 3.21
C GLU A 1 -12.80 -24.08 4.49
N ARG A 2 -12.04 -23.23 5.16
CA ARG A 2 -12.49 -22.39 6.29
C ARG A 2 -12.40 -20.91 5.94
N GLY A 3 -12.95 -20.53 4.78
CA GLY A 3 -13.23 -19.16 4.39
C GLY A 3 -14.71 -18.86 4.50
N LEU A 4 -15.12 -17.63 4.24
CA LEU A 4 -16.48 -17.29 3.87
C LEU A 4 -16.94 -18.38 2.90
N ALA A 5 -18.08 -19.03 3.12
CA ALA A 5 -18.60 -20.10 2.26
C ALA A 5 -18.91 -19.63 0.81
N LEU A 6 -18.14 -18.67 0.33
CA LEU A 6 -18.16 -18.11 -1.01
C LEU A 6 -17.15 -18.86 -1.89
N PRO A 7 -17.48 -19.14 -3.16
CA PRO A 7 -16.50 -19.62 -4.12
C PRO A 7 -15.28 -18.70 -4.11
N LYS A 8 -14.05 -19.27 -4.17
CA LYS A 8 -12.79 -18.52 -4.17
C LYS A 8 -12.84 -17.34 -5.15
N LEU A 9 -13.42 -17.55 -6.32
CA LEU A 9 -13.61 -16.54 -7.35
C LEU A 9 -14.36 -15.29 -6.85
N LEU A 10 -15.43 -15.46 -6.08
CA LEU A 10 -16.20 -14.32 -5.55
C LEU A 10 -15.43 -13.58 -4.46
N GLY A 11 -14.66 -14.27 -3.62
CA GLY A 11 -13.80 -13.65 -2.62
C GLY A 11 -12.71 -12.81 -3.25
N ASP A 12 -12.06 -13.33 -4.28
CA ASP A 12 -11.01 -12.64 -5.04
C ASP A 12 -11.58 -11.41 -5.76
N MET A 13 -12.73 -11.55 -6.42
CA MET A 13 -13.42 -10.43 -7.09
C MET A 13 -13.84 -9.34 -6.11
N LEU A 14 -14.45 -9.71 -4.98
CA LEU A 14 -14.88 -8.74 -3.96
C LEU A 14 -13.70 -8.01 -3.33
N GLY A 15 -12.58 -8.68 -3.11
CA GLY A 15 -11.35 -8.07 -2.60
C GLY A 15 -10.80 -7.02 -3.57
N VAL A 16 -10.65 -7.37 -4.84
CA VAL A 16 -10.13 -6.48 -5.89
C VAL A 16 -11.09 -5.32 -6.17
N CYS A 17 -12.39 -5.60 -6.30
CA CYS A 17 -13.41 -4.57 -6.51
C CYS A 17 -13.50 -3.62 -5.32
N GLY A 18 -13.48 -4.16 -4.10
CA GLY A 18 -13.50 -3.37 -2.87
C GLY A 18 -12.29 -2.43 -2.77
N PHE A 19 -11.10 -2.95 -3.04
CA PHE A 19 -9.87 -2.15 -3.11
C PHE A 19 -9.97 -1.03 -4.15
N SER A 20 -10.38 -1.34 -5.37
CA SER A 20 -10.46 -0.38 -6.48
C SER A 20 -11.52 0.70 -6.20
N LEU A 21 -12.66 0.32 -5.63
CA LEU A 21 -13.73 1.24 -5.26
C LEU A 21 -13.27 2.21 -4.16
N MET A 22 -12.64 1.70 -3.11
CA MET A 22 -12.10 2.53 -2.03
C MET A 22 -10.97 3.45 -2.51
N LEU A 23 -10.13 2.98 -3.43
CA LEU A 23 -9.09 3.78 -4.07
C LEU A 23 -9.70 4.93 -4.90
N GLY A 24 -10.77 4.67 -5.65
CA GLY A 24 -11.52 5.68 -6.39
C GLY A 24 -12.18 6.70 -5.47
N LEU A 25 -12.85 6.24 -4.41
CA LEU A 25 -13.47 7.11 -3.40
C LEU A 25 -12.44 8.02 -2.72
N GLY A 26 -11.27 7.51 -2.37
CA GLY A 26 -10.21 8.31 -1.78
C GLY A 26 -9.71 9.42 -2.71
N ARG A 27 -9.53 9.14 -4.00
CA ARG A 27 -9.15 10.13 -5.02
C ARG A 27 -10.22 11.17 -5.23
N THR A 28 -11.48 10.75 -5.35
CA THR A 28 -12.62 11.66 -5.51
C THR A 28 -12.79 12.54 -4.28
N GLY A 29 -12.70 11.96 -3.09
CA GLY A 29 -12.77 12.69 -1.82
C GLY A 29 -11.68 13.78 -1.72
N TYR A 30 -10.43 13.44 -2.09
CA TYR A 30 -9.38 14.44 -2.12
C TYR A 30 -9.61 15.49 -3.23
N GLY A 31 -10.16 15.11 -4.37
CA GLY A 31 -10.51 16.07 -5.43
C GLY A 31 -11.51 17.12 -4.96
N ILE A 32 -12.44 16.75 -4.07
CA ILE A 32 -13.46 17.66 -3.52
C ILE A 32 -12.92 18.52 -2.36
N PHE A 33 -12.13 17.92 -1.47
CA PHE A 33 -11.70 18.55 -0.21
C PHE A 33 -10.21 18.93 -0.18
N GLY A 34 -9.46 18.66 -1.25
CA GLY A 34 -8.00 18.79 -1.29
C GLY A 34 -7.48 20.21 -1.07
N ASP A 35 -8.25 21.24 -1.45
CA ASP A 35 -7.88 22.63 -1.20
C ASP A 35 -7.77 22.99 0.29
N ARG A 36 -8.43 22.20 1.14
CA ARG A 36 -8.46 22.42 2.61
C ARG A 36 -7.44 21.56 3.37
N ILE A 37 -6.86 20.55 2.73
CA ILE A 37 -6.02 19.56 3.39
C ILE A 37 -4.65 19.49 2.72
N SER A 38 -3.58 19.67 3.48
CA SER A 38 -2.24 19.58 2.90
C SER A 38 -1.94 18.17 2.41
N ILE A 39 -1.40 18.06 1.19
CA ILE A 39 -1.07 16.77 0.54
C ILE A 39 -0.12 15.93 1.39
N HIS A 40 0.86 16.56 2.06
CA HIS A 40 1.79 15.86 2.96
C HIS A 40 1.08 15.18 4.13
N LYS A 41 0.03 15.81 4.70
CA LYS A 41 -0.77 15.17 5.77
C LYS A 41 -1.51 13.96 5.24
N VAL A 42 -2.16 14.08 4.08
CA VAL A 42 -2.90 12.96 3.47
C VAL A 42 -1.97 11.79 3.16
N MET A 43 -0.79 12.05 2.58
CA MET A 43 0.21 11.01 2.31
C MET A 43 0.73 10.36 3.60
N THR A 44 0.96 11.15 4.66
CA THR A 44 1.40 10.62 5.97
C THR A 44 0.35 9.68 6.57
N PHE A 45 -0.90 10.13 6.67
CA PHE A 45 -1.99 9.31 7.22
C PHE A 45 -2.30 8.11 6.31
N GLY A 46 -2.22 8.29 5.00
CA GLY A 46 -2.38 7.20 4.02
C GLY A 46 -1.32 6.11 4.18
N SER A 47 -0.05 6.49 4.30
CA SER A 47 1.06 5.54 4.51
C SER A 47 0.93 4.80 5.84
N LEU A 48 0.61 5.51 6.93
CA LEU A 48 0.38 4.90 8.24
C LEU A 48 -0.82 3.95 8.22
N GLY A 49 -1.92 4.38 7.62
CA GLY A 49 -3.12 3.56 7.47
C GLY A 49 -2.86 2.31 6.64
N ALA A 50 -2.15 2.44 5.50
CA ALA A 50 -1.77 1.30 4.67
C ALA A 50 -0.93 0.29 5.45
N CYS A 51 0.08 0.76 6.20
CA CYS A 51 0.90 -0.10 7.04
C CYS A 51 0.05 -0.86 8.08
N ALA A 52 -0.86 -0.16 8.77
CA ALA A 52 -1.76 -0.77 9.73
C ALA A 52 -2.70 -1.82 9.09
N MET A 53 -3.22 -1.56 7.88
CA MET A 53 -4.07 -2.48 7.15
C MET A 53 -3.31 -3.72 6.67
N TYR A 54 -2.06 -3.58 6.20
CA TYR A 54 -1.22 -4.73 5.84
C TYR A 54 -0.95 -5.62 7.05
N ILE A 55 -0.60 -5.03 8.21
CA ILE A 55 -0.39 -5.78 9.45
C ILE A 55 -1.69 -6.46 9.89
N LEU A 56 -2.81 -5.75 9.85
CA LEU A 56 -4.12 -6.29 10.22
C LEU A 56 -4.50 -7.48 9.33
N ALA A 57 -4.31 -7.36 8.01
CA ALA A 57 -4.58 -8.44 7.06
C ALA A 57 -3.68 -9.66 7.32
N ALA A 58 -2.40 -9.44 7.64
CA ALA A 58 -1.45 -10.51 7.89
C ALA A 58 -1.72 -11.26 9.21
N VAL A 59 -2.07 -10.53 10.28
CA VAL A 59 -2.27 -11.12 11.62
C VAL A 59 -3.66 -11.69 11.81
N SER A 60 -4.67 -11.13 11.12
CA SER A 60 -6.06 -11.57 11.29
C SER A 60 -6.25 -13.01 10.80
N GLY A 61 -6.79 -13.86 11.67
CA GLY A 61 -7.26 -15.20 11.32
C GLY A 61 -8.64 -15.22 10.65
N ASN A 62 -9.34 -14.08 10.62
CA ASN A 62 -10.69 -13.98 10.08
C ASN A 62 -10.65 -13.47 8.62
N PRO A 63 -11.12 -14.26 7.62
CA PRO A 63 -11.14 -13.88 6.22
C PRO A 63 -11.90 -12.58 5.93
N PHE A 64 -12.98 -12.31 6.68
CA PHE A 64 -13.76 -11.09 6.52
C PHE A 64 -12.97 -9.84 6.92
N VAL A 65 -12.22 -9.91 8.03
CA VAL A 65 -11.33 -8.83 8.46
C VAL A 65 -10.22 -8.60 7.45
N GLY A 66 -9.65 -9.68 6.89
CA GLY A 66 -8.64 -9.58 5.82
C GLY A 66 -9.19 -8.88 4.57
N MET A 67 -10.42 -9.22 4.16
CA MET A 67 -11.08 -8.59 3.01
C MET A 67 -11.37 -7.10 3.25
N LEU A 68 -11.85 -6.74 4.44
CA LEU A 68 -12.05 -5.33 4.82
C LEU A 68 -10.73 -4.56 4.86
N ALA A 69 -9.69 -5.15 5.43
CA ALA A 69 -8.36 -4.55 5.47
C ALA A 69 -7.82 -4.31 4.05
N CYS A 70 -8.00 -5.27 3.13
CA CYS A 70 -7.63 -5.13 1.73
C CYS A 70 -8.38 -3.95 1.07
N GLY A 71 -9.70 -3.85 1.24
CA GLY A 71 -10.49 -2.74 0.73
C GLY A 71 -10.03 -1.39 1.29
N LEU A 72 -9.87 -1.29 2.61
CA LEU A 72 -9.43 -0.05 3.27
C LEU A 72 -7.99 0.34 2.89
N THR A 73 -7.14 -0.61 2.55
CA THR A 73 -5.81 -0.33 1.99
C THR A 73 -5.93 0.50 0.73
N GLY A 74 -6.91 0.22 -0.16
CA GLY A 74 -7.18 1.02 -1.36
C GLY A 74 -7.42 2.49 -1.04
N LEU A 75 -8.21 2.78 0.00
CA LEU A 75 -8.44 4.15 0.47
C LEU A 75 -7.14 4.80 0.97
N CYS A 76 -6.37 4.07 1.77
CA CYS A 76 -5.13 4.57 2.37
C CYS A 76 -4.06 4.90 1.31
N VAL A 77 -3.91 4.06 0.27
CA VAL A 77 -2.91 4.29 -0.78
C VAL A 77 -3.38 5.21 -1.90
N SER A 78 -4.66 5.61 -1.89
CA SER A 78 -5.31 6.36 -2.99
C SER A 78 -4.55 7.60 -3.43
N MET A 79 -3.95 8.34 -2.49
CA MET A 79 -3.25 9.60 -2.74
C MET A 79 -1.72 9.49 -2.72
N LEU A 80 -1.14 8.29 -2.50
CA LEU A 80 0.32 8.16 -2.47
C LEU A 80 0.94 8.46 -3.83
N TRP A 81 0.39 7.93 -4.90
CA TRP A 81 0.88 8.18 -6.26
C TRP A 81 0.55 9.60 -6.77
N PRO A 82 -0.72 10.04 -6.82
CA PRO A 82 -1.03 11.40 -7.24
C PRO A 82 -0.37 12.46 -6.37
N GLY A 83 -0.26 12.19 -5.06
CA GLY A 83 0.40 13.08 -4.12
C GLY A 83 1.89 13.26 -4.40
N SER A 84 2.60 12.22 -4.79
CA SER A 84 4.01 12.32 -5.17
C SER A 84 4.21 13.21 -6.40
N ILE A 85 3.32 13.14 -7.37
CA ILE A 85 3.32 14.03 -8.55
C ILE A 85 3.09 15.48 -8.14
N VAL A 86 2.11 15.75 -7.26
CA VAL A 86 1.82 17.09 -6.76
C VAL A 86 3.01 17.67 -5.99
N VAL A 87 3.63 16.89 -5.12
CA VAL A 87 4.82 17.32 -4.36
C VAL A 87 5.98 17.63 -5.30
N ALA A 88 6.25 16.75 -6.26
CA ALA A 88 7.34 16.94 -7.22
C ALA A 88 7.10 18.16 -8.13
N SER A 89 5.87 18.39 -8.59
CA SER A 89 5.54 19.55 -9.44
C SER A 89 5.69 20.88 -8.69
N ARG A 90 5.46 20.88 -7.38
CA ARG A 90 5.71 22.07 -6.55
C ARG A 90 7.21 22.30 -6.30
N ALA A 91 7.99 21.22 -6.12
CA ALA A 91 9.41 21.31 -5.90
C ALA A 91 10.20 21.68 -7.16
N LEU A 92 9.73 21.27 -8.34
CA LEU A 92 10.41 21.44 -9.63
C LEU A 92 9.44 21.97 -10.71
N PRO A 93 8.99 23.24 -10.61
CA PRO A 93 7.95 23.76 -11.51
C PRO A 93 8.36 23.80 -12.99
N LEU A 94 9.66 23.88 -13.27
CA LEU A 94 10.22 23.97 -14.64
C LEU A 94 10.50 22.61 -15.28
N ALA A 95 10.43 21.51 -14.53
CA ALA A 95 10.83 20.19 -15.01
C ALA A 95 9.78 19.51 -15.92
N GLY A 96 8.54 19.96 -15.89
CA GLY A 96 7.48 19.58 -16.84
C GLY A 96 7.35 18.07 -17.13
N ALA A 97 7.31 17.73 -18.41
CA ALA A 97 7.10 16.35 -18.88
C ALA A 97 8.21 15.38 -18.47
N SER A 98 9.45 15.83 -18.39
CA SER A 98 10.59 14.98 -18.02
C SER A 98 10.51 14.49 -16.57
N MET A 99 10.05 15.35 -15.66
CA MET A 99 9.79 14.97 -14.26
C MET A 99 8.69 13.89 -14.18
N PHE A 100 7.59 14.08 -14.91
CA PHE A 100 6.50 13.11 -14.93
C PHE A 100 6.97 11.76 -15.48
N ALA A 101 7.78 11.75 -16.57
CA ALA A 101 8.34 10.54 -17.14
C ALA A 101 9.24 9.78 -16.14
N LEU A 102 10.12 10.50 -15.43
CA LEU A 102 10.99 9.91 -14.39
C LEU A 102 10.18 9.33 -13.22
N LEU A 103 9.15 10.06 -12.75
CA LEU A 103 8.28 9.56 -11.69
C LEU A 103 7.52 8.31 -12.12
N SER A 104 7.01 8.29 -13.37
CA SER A 104 6.30 7.12 -13.90
C SER A 104 7.22 5.92 -14.02
N ALA A 105 8.40 6.10 -14.61
CA ALA A 105 9.39 5.03 -14.72
C ALA A 105 9.84 4.51 -13.34
N GLY A 106 10.07 5.41 -12.37
CA GLY A 106 10.37 5.04 -10.98
C GLY A 106 9.22 4.28 -10.30
N GLY A 107 7.98 4.68 -10.58
CA GLY A 107 6.78 4.00 -10.10
C GLY A 107 6.66 2.58 -10.64
N ASP A 108 6.87 2.39 -11.94
CA ASP A 108 6.81 1.08 -12.59
C ASP A 108 7.92 0.14 -12.10
N LEU A 109 9.14 0.68 -11.96
CA LEU A 109 10.25 -0.06 -11.35
C LEU A 109 9.95 -0.45 -9.90
N GLY A 110 9.38 0.47 -9.12
CA GLY A 110 8.97 0.21 -7.74
C GLY A 110 7.87 -0.84 -7.63
N ALA A 111 6.87 -0.79 -8.51
CA ALA A 111 5.79 -1.78 -8.57
C ALA A 111 6.32 -3.17 -8.92
N SER A 112 7.20 -3.26 -9.92
CA SER A 112 7.82 -4.51 -10.36
C SER A 112 8.72 -5.10 -9.27
N ALA A 113 9.60 -4.28 -8.67
CA ALA A 113 10.47 -4.70 -7.59
C ALA A 113 9.67 -5.12 -6.34
N GLY A 114 8.62 -4.35 -5.98
CA GLY A 114 7.75 -4.65 -4.85
C GLY A 114 7.08 -6.01 -4.98
N SER A 115 6.47 -6.28 -6.13
CA SER A 115 5.83 -7.57 -6.42
C SER A 115 6.83 -8.71 -6.42
N PHE A 116 8.01 -8.52 -7.04
CA PHE A 116 9.07 -9.51 -7.09
C PHE A 116 9.58 -9.89 -5.70
N PHE A 117 9.95 -8.90 -4.88
CA PHE A 117 10.47 -9.19 -3.53
C PHE A 117 9.40 -9.76 -2.59
N THR A 118 8.15 -9.32 -2.71
CA THR A 118 7.05 -9.89 -1.94
C THR A 118 6.83 -11.36 -2.30
N GLY A 119 6.84 -11.70 -3.60
CA GLY A 119 6.78 -13.09 -4.08
C GLY A 119 7.96 -13.91 -3.58
N LEU A 120 9.17 -13.40 -3.71
CA LEU A 120 10.38 -14.08 -3.25
C LEU A 120 10.33 -14.42 -1.74
N VAL A 121 9.83 -13.51 -0.91
CA VAL A 121 9.65 -13.77 0.54
C VAL A 121 8.60 -14.85 0.76
N THR A 122 7.49 -14.81 0.03
CA THR A 122 6.43 -15.83 0.12
C THR A 122 6.98 -17.21 -0.24
N ASP A 123 7.66 -17.32 -1.38
CA ASP A 123 8.24 -18.58 -1.86
C ASP A 123 9.33 -19.13 -0.91
N ALA A 124 10.16 -18.23 -0.37
CA ALA A 124 11.21 -18.61 0.58
C ALA A 124 10.63 -19.16 1.89
N VAL A 125 9.58 -18.54 2.42
CA VAL A 125 8.90 -19.00 3.65
C VAL A 125 8.24 -20.36 3.42
N GLU A 126 7.63 -20.57 2.26
CA GLU A 126 7.03 -21.85 1.89
C GLU A 126 8.10 -22.94 1.73
N ALA A 127 9.17 -22.67 0.99
CA ALA A 127 10.26 -23.61 0.72
C ALA A 127 11.03 -24.02 1.99
N MET A 128 11.22 -23.10 2.94
CA MET A 128 11.91 -23.36 4.20
C MET A 128 11.03 -24.11 5.23
N GLY A 129 9.73 -24.31 4.95
CA GLY A 129 8.80 -24.92 5.89
C GLY A 129 8.64 -24.13 7.20
N LEU A 130 8.90 -22.81 7.17
CA LEU A 130 8.87 -21.92 8.34
C LEU A 130 7.48 -21.80 8.96
N SER A 131 6.46 -22.32 8.28
CA SER A 131 5.07 -22.41 8.78
C SER A 131 4.99 -23.09 10.13
N SER A 132 5.81 -24.13 10.35
CA SER A 132 5.87 -24.86 11.63
C SER A 132 6.53 -24.05 12.75
N PHE A 133 7.42 -23.12 12.40
CA PHE A 133 8.21 -22.35 13.34
C PHE A 133 7.48 -21.07 13.82
N LEU A 134 6.64 -20.49 12.96
CA LEU A 134 5.90 -19.25 13.25
C LEU A 134 4.64 -19.48 14.11
N GLY A 135 4.32 -20.74 14.47
CA GLY A 135 3.23 -21.07 15.40
C GLY A 135 1.85 -20.57 14.98
N GLN A 136 1.68 -20.13 13.73
CA GLN A 136 0.42 -19.61 13.23
C GLN A 136 -0.50 -20.74 12.80
N ALA A 137 -1.73 -20.71 13.30
CA ALA A 137 -2.77 -21.62 12.87
C ALA A 137 -3.15 -21.34 11.40
N GLY A 138 -2.78 -22.21 10.48
CA GLY A 138 -3.09 -22.12 9.06
C GLY A 138 -2.32 -23.11 8.21
N THR A 139 -2.66 -23.18 6.92
CA THR A 139 -1.89 -23.97 5.95
C THR A 139 -0.54 -23.29 5.65
N ALA A 140 0.45 -24.05 5.17
CA ALA A 140 1.77 -23.50 4.80
C ALA A 140 1.64 -22.32 3.82
N GLU A 141 0.75 -22.44 2.83
CA GLU A 141 0.42 -21.39 1.87
C GLU A 141 -0.12 -20.10 2.55
N GLN A 142 -1.00 -20.25 3.55
CA GLN A 142 -1.53 -19.09 4.27
C GLN A 142 -0.46 -18.36 5.09
N VAL A 143 0.44 -19.08 5.71
CA VAL A 143 1.57 -18.51 6.46
C VAL A 143 2.52 -17.78 5.52
N ALA A 144 2.82 -18.37 4.37
CA ALA A 144 3.68 -17.78 3.35
C ALA A 144 3.07 -16.46 2.82
N LEU A 145 1.78 -16.44 2.47
CA LEU A 145 1.07 -15.24 2.02
C LEU A 145 1.04 -14.13 3.09
N ARG A 146 0.83 -14.49 4.36
CA ARG A 146 0.86 -13.53 5.48
C ARG A 146 2.25 -12.92 5.67
N SER A 147 3.30 -13.73 5.51
CA SER A 147 4.69 -13.25 5.56
C SER A 147 4.99 -12.27 4.45
N GLY A 148 4.50 -12.54 3.22
CA GLY A 148 4.58 -11.62 2.10
C GLY A 148 3.87 -10.29 2.38
N LEU A 149 2.67 -10.32 2.99
CA LEU A 149 1.93 -9.11 3.39
C LEU A 149 2.67 -8.31 4.47
N LEU A 150 3.26 -8.97 5.47
CA LEU A 150 4.08 -8.30 6.48
C LEU A 150 5.30 -7.62 5.86
N PHE A 151 5.96 -8.29 4.93
CA PHE A 151 7.07 -7.70 4.17
C PHE A 151 6.58 -6.51 3.34
N ALA A 152 5.44 -6.62 2.67
CA ALA A 152 4.86 -5.54 1.87
C ALA A 152 4.57 -4.27 2.70
N ALA A 153 4.35 -4.37 4.02
CA ALA A 153 4.18 -3.22 4.91
C ALA A 153 5.43 -2.31 4.98
N VAL A 154 6.60 -2.81 4.57
CA VAL A 154 7.83 -2.01 4.48
C VAL A 154 7.70 -0.89 3.45
N PHE A 155 7.00 -1.11 2.33
CA PHE A 155 6.88 -0.10 1.27
C PHE A 155 6.13 1.16 1.71
N PRO A 156 4.94 1.08 2.35
CA PRO A 156 4.30 2.26 2.94
C PRO A 156 5.15 2.96 4.00
N LEU A 157 5.93 2.21 4.80
CA LEU A 157 6.86 2.81 5.76
C LEU A 157 7.97 3.61 5.07
N CYS A 158 8.55 3.07 4.00
CA CYS A 158 9.52 3.81 3.18
C CYS A 158 8.89 5.08 2.58
N CYS A 159 7.67 4.98 2.06
CA CYS A 159 6.93 6.12 1.53
C CYS A 159 6.68 7.18 2.62
N LEU A 160 6.30 6.76 3.83
CA LEU A 160 6.13 7.64 4.98
C LEU A 160 7.42 8.39 5.30
N PHE A 161 8.54 7.69 5.37
CA PHE A 161 9.85 8.26 5.68
C PHE A 161 10.27 9.30 4.65
N VAL A 162 10.16 8.98 3.35
CA VAL A 162 10.46 9.90 2.26
C VAL A 162 9.56 11.13 2.31
N ASN A 163 8.25 10.95 2.51
CA ASN A 163 7.31 12.07 2.63
C ASN A 163 7.63 13.01 3.81
N LEU A 164 8.05 12.46 4.95
CA LEU A 164 8.47 13.27 6.10
C LEU A 164 9.74 14.06 5.83
N ILE A 165 10.71 13.49 5.10
CA ILE A 165 11.92 14.21 4.67
C ILE A 165 11.55 15.35 3.74
N LEU A 166 10.75 15.07 2.70
CA LEU A 166 10.33 16.08 1.73
C LEU A 166 9.56 17.23 2.39
N LYS A 167 8.68 16.91 3.34
CA LYS A 167 7.96 17.91 4.13
C LYS A 167 8.92 18.82 4.90
N ARG A 168 9.93 18.26 5.59
CA ARG A 168 10.94 19.05 6.33
C ARG A 168 11.79 19.92 5.41
N MET A 169 12.10 19.43 4.21
CA MET A 169 12.85 20.21 3.23
C MET A 169 12.02 21.39 2.71
N ALA A 170 10.75 21.20 2.43
CA ALA A 170 9.84 22.27 2.01
C ALA A 170 9.71 23.36 3.10
N GLU A 171 9.53 22.96 4.36
CA GLU A 171 9.41 23.90 5.50
C GLU A 171 10.70 24.73 5.71
N ARG A 172 11.87 24.22 5.31
CA ARG A 172 13.15 24.96 5.39
C ARG A 172 13.36 25.95 4.25
N GLN A 173 12.67 25.81 3.15
CA GLN A 173 12.76 26.73 2.01
C GLN A 173 11.83 27.94 2.19
N ASP A 174 10.83 27.84 3.07
CA ASP A 174 9.88 28.90 3.37
C ASP A 174 10.36 29.82 4.53
N THR A 175 11.49 29.51 5.17
CA THR A 175 12.14 30.30 6.23
C THR A 175 13.38 31.02 5.73
#